data_4c5e286e8b5e3954cb6b8dadd1bdb36c
#
_entry.id   4c5e286e8b5e3954cb6b8dadd1bdb36c
#
_cell.length_a   1.000
_cell.length_b   1.000
_cell.length_c   1.000
_cell.angle_alpha   90.00
_cell.angle_beta   90.00
_cell.angle_gamma   90.00
#
_symmetry.space_group_name_H-M   'P 1'
#
loop_
_entity.id
_entity.type
_entity.pdbx_description
1 polymer ?
#
loop_
_entity_poly.entity_id
_entity_poly.type
_entity_poly.pdbx_seq_one_letter_code
_entity_poly.pdbx_strand_id
1 'polypeptide(L)'
;MPFASDLRQSLQLRDDQLSSELCRGDSLQAILDRHLLAVEEKAEGDLVTSILLLSADGKRLCHAAGPSLPQSYRDAIDGSEIGPSAGSCGTAAYFGCPIYVDNIAVDPLWADYRHLALAHGLRSCWSTPIRDAAGVVIGTFAIYHRTVGSPTRDELEAIEMITGHVAQAIMSVRHSGRLHASRGPPVLKLVSNSNEERPSGPFAELLMKVTKLEAITAQLERQASREECGAARASMEVLAGDSHKLAVAIRDQIARSTDLPH
;
A
#
# COMPACT_ATOMS: atom_id res chain seq x y z
N MET A 1 21.52 2.51 11.08
CA MET A 1 21.37 3.92 11.50
C MET A 1 21.74 4.94 10.41
N PRO A 2 22.74 4.74 9.53
CA PRO A 2 22.99 5.73 8.46
C PRO A 2 21.86 5.80 7.42
N PHE A 3 21.22 4.68 7.06
CA PHE A 3 20.22 4.60 6.00
C PHE A 3 19.05 5.59 6.20
N ALA A 4 18.39 5.58 7.35
CA ALA A 4 17.24 6.45 7.61
C ALA A 4 17.59 7.95 7.64
N SER A 5 18.81 8.33 8.09
CA SER A 5 19.26 9.74 8.10
C SER A 5 19.56 10.24 6.71
N ASP A 6 20.28 9.45 5.91
CA ASP A 6 20.66 9.80 4.54
C ASP A 6 19.44 9.82 3.61
N LEU A 7 18.50 8.88 3.82
CA LEU A 7 17.23 8.86 3.14
C LEU A 7 16.39 10.10 3.46
N ARG A 8 16.31 10.52 4.73
CA ARG A 8 15.58 11.72 5.17
C ARG A 8 16.10 12.97 4.47
N GLN A 9 17.43 13.12 4.39
CA GLN A 9 18.04 14.24 3.68
C GLN A 9 17.71 14.22 2.19
N SER A 10 17.76 13.05 1.54
CA SER A 10 17.42 12.90 0.13
C SER A 10 15.96 13.23 -0.15
N LEU A 11 15.04 12.77 0.68
CA LEU A 11 13.60 13.06 0.55
C LEU A 11 13.31 14.55 0.78
N GLN A 12 13.96 15.18 1.76
CA GLN A 12 13.83 16.62 1.99
C GLN A 12 14.28 17.42 0.77
N LEU A 13 15.42 17.06 0.16
CA LEU A 13 15.87 17.68 -1.08
C LEU A 13 14.87 17.50 -2.22
N ARG A 14 14.20 16.35 -2.30
CA ARG A 14 13.14 16.12 -3.28
C ARG A 14 11.94 17.04 -3.05
N ASP A 15 11.50 17.22 -1.80
CA ASP A 15 10.40 18.13 -1.46
C ASP A 15 10.73 19.59 -1.80
N ASP A 16 11.97 20.02 -1.53
CA ASP A 16 12.45 21.37 -1.87
C ASP A 16 12.43 21.60 -3.41
N GLN A 17 12.63 20.57 -4.21
CA GLN A 17 12.57 20.63 -5.67
C GLN A 17 11.15 20.57 -6.23
N LEU A 18 10.19 20.05 -5.48
CA LEU A 18 8.82 19.80 -5.92
C LEU A 18 8.16 21.08 -6.50
N SER A 19 8.32 22.21 -5.83
CA SER A 19 7.75 23.48 -6.30
C SER A 19 8.28 23.88 -7.69
N SER A 20 9.58 23.69 -7.94
CA SER A 20 10.17 23.97 -9.24
C SER A 20 9.73 22.99 -10.32
N GLU A 21 9.52 21.72 -9.96
CA GLU A 21 9.02 20.69 -10.87
C GLU A 21 7.58 20.99 -11.29
N LEU A 22 6.73 21.38 -10.33
CA LEU A 22 5.36 21.83 -10.61
C LEU A 22 5.32 23.07 -11.51
N CYS A 23 6.21 24.05 -11.28
CA CYS A 23 6.31 25.22 -12.13
C CYS A 23 6.76 24.89 -13.57
N ARG A 24 7.60 23.87 -13.77
CA ARG A 24 7.98 23.38 -15.10
C ARG A 24 6.88 22.59 -15.79
N GLY A 25 5.82 22.19 -15.08
CA GLY A 25 4.76 21.34 -15.59
C GLY A 25 5.17 19.87 -15.72
N ASP A 26 6.11 19.41 -14.90
CA ASP A 26 6.50 18.00 -14.88
C ASP A 26 5.30 17.10 -14.57
N SER A 27 5.21 15.94 -15.23
CA SER A 27 4.12 15.01 -14.98
C SER A 27 4.23 14.38 -13.59
N LEU A 28 3.08 13.96 -13.02
CA LEU A 28 3.06 13.25 -11.74
C LEU A 28 3.98 12.03 -11.77
N GLN A 29 3.96 11.24 -12.84
CA GLN A 29 4.85 10.10 -13.01
C GLN A 29 6.32 10.50 -12.91
N ALA A 30 6.76 11.53 -13.65
CA ALA A 30 8.15 11.96 -13.63
C ALA A 30 8.61 12.45 -12.24
N ILE A 31 7.72 13.11 -11.49
CA ILE A 31 7.97 13.55 -10.12
C ILE A 31 8.12 12.33 -9.20
N LEU A 32 7.18 11.38 -9.27
CA LEU A 32 7.20 10.18 -8.43
C LEU A 32 8.38 9.27 -8.77
N ASP A 33 8.70 9.08 -10.06
CA ASP A 33 9.87 8.28 -10.47
C ASP A 33 11.17 8.84 -9.86
N ARG A 34 11.34 10.17 -9.82
CA ARG A 34 12.50 10.78 -9.16
C ARG A 34 12.53 10.57 -7.64
N HIS A 35 11.37 10.55 -6.98
CA HIS A 35 11.31 10.19 -5.55
C HIS A 35 11.72 8.74 -5.33
N LEU A 36 11.22 7.82 -6.16
CA LEU A 36 11.54 6.40 -6.05
C LEU A 36 13.02 6.11 -6.34
N LEU A 37 13.60 6.75 -7.37
CA LEU A 37 15.03 6.62 -7.65
C LEU A 37 15.90 7.10 -6.48
N ALA A 38 15.52 8.20 -5.83
CA ALA A 38 16.25 8.69 -4.64
C ALA A 38 16.19 7.70 -3.47
N VAL A 39 15.10 6.93 -3.35
CA VAL A 39 14.97 5.82 -2.37
C VAL A 39 15.86 4.65 -2.78
N GLU A 40 15.77 4.19 -4.02
CA GLU A 40 16.51 3.05 -4.54
C GLU A 40 18.02 3.28 -4.52
N GLU A 41 18.49 4.51 -4.79
CA GLU A 41 19.91 4.91 -4.71
C GLU A 41 20.48 4.85 -3.28
N LYS A 42 19.66 5.06 -2.25
CA LYS A 42 20.09 5.04 -0.85
C LYS A 42 19.95 3.67 -0.20
N ALA A 43 19.18 2.79 -0.79
CA ALA A 43 19.00 1.45 -0.26
C ALA A 43 20.26 0.60 -0.49
N GLU A 44 20.70 -0.06 0.57
CA GLU A 44 21.71 -1.10 0.47
C GLU A 44 21.01 -2.37 -0.02
N GLY A 45 21.24 -2.73 -1.27
CA GLY A 45 20.69 -3.96 -1.83
C GLY A 45 19.93 -3.79 -3.13
N ASP A 46 19.53 -4.91 -3.71
CA ASP A 46 18.83 -4.98 -4.99
C ASP A 46 17.32 -4.92 -4.76
N LEU A 47 16.82 -3.74 -4.38
CA LEU A 47 15.40 -3.48 -4.24
C LEU A 47 14.89 -2.61 -5.39
N VAL A 48 13.62 -2.75 -5.71
CA VAL A 48 12.91 -1.88 -6.64
C VAL A 48 11.58 -1.43 -6.01
N THR A 49 11.13 -0.27 -6.40
CA THR A 49 9.97 0.37 -5.80
C THR A 49 8.86 0.64 -6.80
N SER A 50 7.63 0.77 -6.32
CA SER A 50 6.50 1.20 -7.14
C SER A 50 5.47 2.01 -6.36
N ILE A 51 4.75 2.84 -7.11
CA ILE A 51 3.54 3.51 -6.65
C ILE A 51 2.41 3.13 -7.58
N LEU A 52 1.34 2.61 -7.00
CA LEU A 52 0.07 2.38 -7.68
C LEU A 52 -0.97 3.32 -7.07
N LEU A 53 -1.77 3.98 -7.90
CA LEU A 53 -2.85 4.86 -7.45
C LEU A 53 -4.21 4.21 -7.64
N LEU A 54 -5.11 4.43 -6.70
CA LEU A 54 -6.49 3.99 -6.84
C LEU A 54 -7.18 4.71 -8.00
N SER A 55 -7.86 3.93 -8.83
CA SER A 55 -8.79 4.41 -9.84
C SER A 55 -9.90 5.27 -9.24
N ALA A 56 -10.57 6.06 -10.06
CA ALA A 56 -11.62 6.96 -9.58
C ALA A 56 -12.81 6.23 -8.91
N ASP A 57 -13.08 5.00 -9.32
CA ASP A 57 -14.11 4.15 -8.72
C ASP A 57 -13.64 3.42 -7.43
N GLY A 58 -12.35 3.57 -7.07
CA GLY A 58 -11.76 2.95 -5.89
C GLY A 58 -11.62 1.43 -5.96
N LYS A 59 -11.76 0.82 -7.14
CA LYS A 59 -11.79 -0.65 -7.30
C LYS A 59 -10.50 -1.24 -7.85
N ARG A 60 -9.64 -0.42 -8.46
CA ARG A 60 -8.42 -0.89 -9.15
C ARG A 60 -7.22 -0.05 -8.75
N LEU A 61 -6.06 -0.64 -8.86
CA LEU A 61 -4.77 0.04 -8.74
C LEU A 61 -4.17 0.24 -10.12
N CYS A 62 -3.91 1.50 -10.49
CA CYS A 62 -3.28 1.89 -11.73
C CYS A 62 -1.82 2.26 -11.49
N HIS A 63 -0.94 1.85 -12.38
CA HIS A 63 0.48 2.16 -12.31
C HIS A 63 0.72 3.68 -12.39
N ALA A 64 1.46 4.24 -11.44
CA ALA A 64 1.80 5.65 -11.40
C ALA A 64 3.31 5.91 -11.49
N ALA A 65 4.13 5.09 -10.85
CA ALA A 65 5.58 5.17 -10.88
C ALA A 65 6.22 3.82 -10.53
N GLY A 66 7.43 3.56 -11.05
CA GLY A 66 8.20 2.36 -10.80
C GLY A 66 9.40 2.31 -11.74
N PRO A 67 10.40 3.21 -11.55
CA PRO A 67 11.44 3.47 -12.54
C PRO A 67 12.29 2.23 -12.83
N SER A 68 12.58 1.41 -11.82
CA SER A 68 13.43 0.22 -11.93
C SER A 68 12.64 -1.08 -12.12
N LEU A 69 11.30 -1.04 -12.10
CA LEU A 69 10.49 -2.22 -12.39
C LEU A 69 10.47 -2.50 -13.91
N PRO A 70 10.62 -3.76 -14.33
CA PRO A 70 10.48 -4.14 -15.74
C PRO A 70 9.14 -3.73 -16.34
N GLN A 71 9.15 -3.21 -17.57
CA GLN A 71 7.93 -2.75 -18.26
C GLN A 71 6.86 -3.84 -18.30
N SER A 72 7.24 -5.07 -18.65
CA SER A 72 6.31 -6.22 -18.71
C SER A 72 5.63 -6.53 -17.38
N TYR A 73 6.32 -6.29 -16.25
CA TYR A 73 5.73 -6.44 -14.93
C TYR A 73 4.76 -5.27 -14.63
N ARG A 74 5.16 -4.03 -14.95
CA ARG A 74 4.30 -2.85 -14.78
C ARG A 74 2.99 -3.00 -15.56
N ASP A 75 3.08 -3.45 -16.82
CA ASP A 75 1.92 -3.68 -17.67
C ASP A 75 1.00 -4.78 -17.12
N ALA A 76 1.58 -5.83 -16.52
CA ALA A 76 0.83 -6.94 -15.96
C ALA A 76 0.07 -6.59 -14.66
N ILE A 77 0.54 -5.62 -13.89
CA ILE A 77 -0.10 -5.21 -12.63
C ILE A 77 -1.00 -3.98 -12.79
N ASP A 78 -0.91 -3.27 -13.91
CA ASP A 78 -1.70 -2.07 -14.16
C ASP A 78 -3.19 -2.40 -14.27
N GLY A 79 -4.02 -1.64 -13.57
CA GLY A 79 -5.46 -1.85 -13.52
C GLY A 79 -5.93 -3.08 -12.72
N SER A 80 -5.05 -3.71 -11.95
CA SER A 80 -5.40 -4.85 -11.09
C SER A 80 -6.44 -4.48 -10.05
N GLU A 81 -7.42 -5.36 -9.83
CA GLU A 81 -8.46 -5.16 -8.80
C GLU A 81 -7.87 -5.24 -7.39
N ILE A 82 -8.39 -4.39 -6.50
CA ILE A 82 -8.09 -4.52 -5.07
C ILE A 82 -8.95 -5.63 -4.46
N GLY A 83 -8.44 -6.30 -3.44
CA GLY A 83 -9.19 -7.38 -2.80
C GLY A 83 -8.47 -7.98 -1.61
N PRO A 84 -9.14 -8.88 -0.89
CA PRO A 84 -8.58 -9.48 0.33
C PRO A 84 -7.38 -10.40 0.05
N SER A 85 -7.18 -10.82 -1.22
CA SER A 85 -6.09 -11.70 -1.66
C SER A 85 -5.55 -11.26 -3.02
N ALA A 86 -5.20 -9.98 -3.17
CA ALA A 86 -4.77 -9.37 -4.43
C ALA A 86 -3.30 -8.92 -4.36
N GLY A 87 -2.40 -9.84 -4.03
CA GLY A 87 -1.00 -9.54 -3.77
C GLY A 87 -0.82 -8.60 -2.57
N SER A 88 0.39 -8.04 -2.38
CA SER A 88 0.59 -7.09 -1.29
C SER A 88 -0.13 -5.76 -1.52
N CYS A 89 -0.07 -5.19 -2.73
CA CYS A 89 -0.60 -3.86 -3.01
C CYS A 89 -2.13 -3.83 -3.00
N GLY A 90 -2.79 -4.75 -3.72
CA GLY A 90 -4.24 -4.81 -3.78
C GLY A 90 -4.86 -5.12 -2.43
N THR A 91 -4.20 -5.97 -1.63
CA THR A 91 -4.62 -6.29 -0.27
C THR A 91 -4.41 -5.11 0.67
N ALA A 92 -3.27 -4.39 0.57
CA ALA A 92 -3.01 -3.20 1.37
C ALA A 92 -4.01 -2.08 1.09
N ALA A 93 -4.34 -1.85 -0.19
CA ALA A 93 -5.35 -0.86 -0.56
C ALA A 93 -6.76 -1.24 -0.06
N TYR A 94 -7.11 -2.53 -0.15
CA TYR A 94 -8.41 -3.04 0.28
C TYR A 94 -8.64 -2.91 1.78
N PHE A 95 -7.67 -3.34 2.60
CA PHE A 95 -7.78 -3.25 4.06
C PHE A 95 -7.35 -1.89 4.62
N GLY A 96 -6.67 -1.07 3.82
CA GLY A 96 -6.09 0.17 4.29
C GLY A 96 -5.04 -0.04 5.40
N CYS A 97 -4.24 -1.09 5.34
CA CYS A 97 -3.15 -1.35 6.28
C CYS A 97 -1.93 -1.91 5.54
N PRO A 98 -0.71 -1.75 6.09
CA PRO A 98 0.49 -2.34 5.49
C PRO A 98 0.38 -3.86 5.38
N ILE A 99 0.85 -4.41 4.26
CA ILE A 99 0.92 -5.84 3.99
C ILE A 99 2.37 -6.17 3.59
N TYR A 100 3.05 -6.90 4.43
CA TYR A 100 4.45 -7.29 4.24
C TYR A 100 4.54 -8.79 3.96
N VAL A 101 4.77 -9.14 2.70
CA VAL A 101 4.98 -10.53 2.26
C VAL A 101 6.47 -10.76 2.11
N ASP A 102 7.00 -11.66 2.91
CA ASP A 102 8.41 -12.02 2.94
C ASP A 102 8.81 -13.06 1.92
N ASN A 103 7.86 -13.88 1.45
CA ASN A 103 8.11 -14.90 0.45
C ASN A 103 6.91 -15.03 -0.51
N ILE A 104 7.02 -14.33 -1.65
CA ILE A 104 6.01 -14.35 -2.71
C ILE A 104 5.71 -15.77 -3.21
N ALA A 105 6.71 -16.66 -3.24
CA ALA A 105 6.56 -17.99 -3.82
C ALA A 105 5.53 -18.87 -3.08
N VAL A 106 5.34 -18.66 -1.80
CA VAL A 106 4.48 -19.50 -0.94
C VAL A 106 3.34 -18.75 -0.28
N ASP A 107 3.37 -17.42 -0.26
CA ASP A 107 2.34 -16.63 0.42
C ASP A 107 0.99 -16.74 -0.32
N PRO A 108 -0.11 -17.04 0.39
CA PRO A 108 -1.44 -17.21 -0.21
C PRO A 108 -1.97 -15.93 -0.87
N LEU A 109 -1.60 -14.73 -0.40
CA LEU A 109 -2.00 -13.46 -1.02
C LEU A 109 -1.50 -13.32 -2.45
N TRP A 110 -0.45 -14.07 -2.80
CA TRP A 110 0.18 -14.06 -4.11
C TRP A 110 -0.18 -15.27 -4.99
N ALA A 111 -1.15 -16.08 -4.60
CA ALA A 111 -1.50 -17.32 -5.32
C ALA A 111 -1.69 -17.07 -6.83
N ASP A 112 -2.44 -16.04 -7.18
CA ASP A 112 -2.77 -15.71 -8.57
C ASP A 112 -1.71 -14.83 -9.27
N TYR A 113 -0.83 -14.17 -8.51
CA TYR A 113 0.12 -13.16 -9.01
C TYR A 113 1.57 -13.58 -8.94
N ARG A 114 1.91 -14.65 -8.17
CA ARG A 114 3.31 -15.05 -7.91
C ARG A 114 4.10 -15.33 -9.16
N HIS A 115 3.48 -15.90 -10.19
CA HIS A 115 4.15 -16.21 -11.45
C HIS A 115 4.66 -14.95 -12.16
N LEU A 116 3.94 -13.83 -12.07
CA LEU A 116 4.34 -12.53 -12.61
C LEU A 116 5.59 -12.00 -11.90
N ALA A 117 5.58 -11.97 -10.56
CA ALA A 117 6.69 -11.45 -9.77
C ALA A 117 7.95 -12.34 -9.89
N LEU A 118 7.77 -13.67 -9.78
CA LEU A 118 8.88 -14.63 -9.80
C LEU A 118 9.59 -14.65 -11.15
N ALA A 119 8.89 -14.44 -12.27
CA ALA A 119 9.49 -14.32 -13.59
C ALA A 119 10.49 -13.16 -13.69
N HIS A 120 10.37 -12.14 -12.85
CA HIS A 120 11.27 -11.00 -12.76
C HIS A 120 12.24 -11.07 -11.57
N GLY A 121 12.31 -12.21 -10.91
CA GLY A 121 13.22 -12.43 -9.78
C GLY A 121 12.79 -11.77 -8.47
N LEU A 122 11.55 -11.24 -8.38
CA LEU A 122 11.02 -10.64 -7.16
C LEU A 122 10.61 -11.72 -6.17
N ARG A 123 11.10 -11.65 -4.93
CA ARG A 123 10.94 -12.70 -3.92
C ARG A 123 10.13 -12.25 -2.70
N SER A 124 10.20 -11.00 -2.31
CA SER A 124 9.37 -10.41 -1.26
C SER A 124 8.75 -9.08 -1.73
N CYS A 125 7.63 -8.69 -1.12
CA CYS A 125 6.96 -7.44 -1.44
C CYS A 125 6.32 -6.86 -0.19
N TRP A 126 6.72 -5.65 0.16
CA TRP A 126 6.20 -4.89 1.28
C TRP A 126 5.40 -3.71 0.74
N SER A 127 4.11 -3.67 1.01
CA SER A 127 3.21 -2.62 0.51
C SER A 127 2.55 -1.85 1.63
N THR A 128 2.57 -0.53 1.54
CA THR A 128 1.99 0.40 2.51
C THR A 128 0.98 1.31 1.80
N PRO A 129 -0.24 1.51 2.37
CA PRO A 129 -1.21 2.42 1.80
C PRO A 129 -0.72 3.87 1.85
N ILE A 130 -0.85 4.58 0.73
CA ILE A 130 -0.68 6.02 0.66
C ILE A 130 -2.03 6.66 1.00
N ARG A 131 -2.02 7.63 1.93
CA ARG A 131 -3.24 8.30 2.40
C ARG A 131 -3.19 9.80 2.12
N ASP A 132 -4.35 10.36 1.84
CA ASP A 132 -4.51 11.81 1.82
C ASP A 132 -4.61 12.40 3.25
N ALA A 133 -4.74 13.73 3.34
CA ALA A 133 -4.84 14.45 4.61
C ALA A 133 -6.10 14.08 5.43
N ALA A 134 -7.13 13.50 4.79
CA ALA A 134 -8.34 13.01 5.46
C ALA A 134 -8.19 11.53 5.91
N GLY A 135 -7.03 10.91 5.67
CA GLY A 135 -6.78 9.51 5.99
C GLY A 135 -7.33 8.52 4.97
N VAL A 136 -7.88 8.99 3.85
CA VAL A 136 -8.42 8.14 2.79
C VAL A 136 -7.28 7.53 1.98
N VAL A 137 -7.35 6.23 1.69
CA VAL A 137 -6.37 5.54 0.84
C VAL A 137 -6.51 6.05 -0.60
N ILE A 138 -5.42 6.57 -1.15
CA ILE A 138 -5.33 7.09 -2.52
C ILE A 138 -4.43 6.25 -3.42
N GLY A 139 -3.76 5.25 -2.87
CA GLY A 139 -2.85 4.36 -3.57
C GLY A 139 -2.02 3.53 -2.62
N THR A 140 -0.98 2.89 -3.14
CA THR A 140 -0.01 2.10 -2.38
C THR A 140 1.41 2.40 -2.85
N PHE A 141 2.35 2.44 -1.89
CA PHE A 141 3.77 2.38 -2.11
C PHE A 141 4.25 0.96 -1.82
N ALA A 142 5.07 0.40 -2.69
CA ALA A 142 5.62 -0.94 -2.51
C ALA A 142 7.13 -1.00 -2.74
N ILE A 143 7.78 -1.83 -1.94
CA ILE A 143 9.18 -2.23 -2.07
C ILE A 143 9.19 -3.71 -2.42
N TYR A 144 9.96 -4.08 -3.45
CA TYR A 144 10.21 -5.46 -3.84
C TYR A 144 11.70 -5.77 -3.67
N HIS A 145 12.00 -6.95 -3.15
CA HIS A 145 13.35 -7.47 -3.04
C HIS A 145 13.53 -8.74 -3.85
N ARG A 146 14.77 -9.01 -4.29
CA ARG A 146 15.15 -10.26 -4.97
C ARG A 146 15.47 -11.36 -3.98
N THR A 147 15.42 -11.08 -2.69
CA THR A 147 15.61 -12.02 -1.58
C THR A 147 14.31 -12.18 -0.78
N VAL A 148 14.19 -13.31 -0.09
CA VAL A 148 13.13 -13.53 0.90
C VAL A 148 13.49 -12.76 2.16
N GLY A 149 12.54 -12.01 2.73
CA GLY A 149 12.78 -11.24 3.94
C GLY A 149 11.61 -10.39 4.39
N SER A 150 11.60 -10.05 5.67
CA SER A 150 10.67 -9.12 6.31
C SER A 150 11.38 -7.80 6.61
N PRO A 151 10.65 -6.68 6.65
CA PRO A 151 11.26 -5.40 6.98
C PRO A 151 11.79 -5.38 8.41
N THR A 152 12.98 -4.82 8.58
CA THR A 152 13.55 -4.46 9.86
C THR A 152 12.83 -3.24 10.43
N ARG A 153 13.09 -2.91 11.70
CA ARG A 153 12.52 -1.72 12.31
C ARG A 153 12.96 -0.43 11.60
N ASP A 154 14.22 -0.32 11.22
CA ASP A 154 14.76 0.84 10.50
C ASP A 154 14.11 0.99 9.12
N GLU A 155 13.82 -0.12 8.43
CA GLU A 155 13.10 -0.12 7.15
C GLU A 155 11.64 0.26 7.32
N LEU A 156 10.97 -0.15 8.40
CA LEU A 156 9.60 0.28 8.71
C LEU A 156 9.52 1.80 8.91
N GLU A 157 10.46 2.40 9.65
CA GLU A 157 10.56 3.84 9.85
C GLU A 157 10.82 4.57 8.51
N ALA A 158 11.67 4.00 7.65
CA ALA A 158 11.93 4.53 6.31
C ALA A 158 10.69 4.47 5.42
N ILE A 159 9.96 3.36 5.41
CA ILE A 159 8.71 3.17 4.65
C ILE A 159 7.67 4.22 5.03
N GLU A 160 7.48 4.48 6.32
CA GLU A 160 6.54 5.48 6.81
C GLU A 160 6.93 6.88 6.32
N MET A 161 8.20 7.23 6.40
CA MET A 161 8.74 8.50 5.92
C MET A 161 8.53 8.66 4.39
N ILE A 162 8.92 7.66 3.60
CA ILE A 162 8.76 7.66 2.14
C ILE A 162 7.28 7.84 1.77
N THR A 163 6.40 7.09 2.42
CA THR A 163 4.96 7.13 2.15
C THR A 163 4.38 8.51 2.40
N GLY A 164 4.85 9.21 3.45
CA GLY A 164 4.47 10.59 3.76
C GLY A 164 4.90 11.58 2.66
N HIS A 165 6.17 11.53 2.23
CA HIS A 165 6.70 12.39 1.15
C HIS A 165 5.99 12.14 -0.19
N VAL A 166 5.75 10.88 -0.54
CA VAL A 166 5.00 10.49 -1.74
C VAL A 166 3.57 11.02 -1.69
N ALA A 167 2.88 10.89 -0.56
CA ALA A 167 1.53 11.44 -0.39
C ALA A 167 1.52 12.96 -0.60
N GLN A 168 2.48 13.69 -0.03
CA GLN A 168 2.62 15.12 -0.20
C GLN A 168 2.83 15.50 -1.68
N ALA A 169 3.71 14.81 -2.40
CA ALA A 169 3.95 15.04 -3.82
C ALA A 169 2.68 14.84 -4.66
N ILE A 170 1.96 13.73 -4.44
CA ILE A 170 0.69 13.44 -5.12
C ILE A 170 -0.34 14.55 -4.88
N MET A 171 -0.51 14.97 -3.63
CA MET A 171 -1.48 16.00 -3.27
C MET A 171 -1.12 17.35 -3.84
N SER A 172 0.17 17.73 -3.87
CA SER A 172 0.66 18.97 -4.46
C SER A 172 0.40 19.04 -5.96
N VAL A 173 0.66 17.95 -6.71
CA VAL A 173 0.35 17.87 -8.14
C VAL A 173 -1.16 17.97 -8.39
N ARG A 174 -1.97 17.25 -7.63
CA ARG A 174 -3.44 17.30 -7.74
C ARG A 174 -3.99 18.71 -7.47
N HIS A 175 -3.42 19.40 -6.48
CA HIS A 175 -3.80 20.77 -6.16
C HIS A 175 -3.41 21.75 -7.28
N SER A 176 -2.19 21.68 -7.78
CA SER A 176 -1.70 22.50 -8.89
C SER A 176 -2.51 22.28 -10.16
N GLY A 177 -2.82 21.03 -10.50
CA GLY A 177 -3.67 20.69 -11.64
C GLY A 177 -5.08 21.30 -11.54
N ARG A 178 -5.67 21.38 -10.36
CA ARG A 178 -6.96 22.04 -10.12
C ARG A 178 -6.87 23.55 -10.33
N LEU A 179 -5.77 24.19 -9.91
CA LEU A 179 -5.55 25.62 -10.11
C LEU A 179 -5.35 25.97 -11.59
N HIS A 180 -4.70 25.11 -12.38
CA HIS A 180 -4.54 25.31 -13.81
C HIS A 180 -5.83 25.01 -14.59
N ALA A 181 -6.60 24.00 -14.18
CA ALA A 181 -7.90 23.66 -14.79
C ALA A 181 -8.95 24.77 -14.60
N SER A 182 -8.83 25.60 -13.58
CA SER A 182 -9.68 26.78 -13.40
C SER A 182 -9.32 27.94 -14.32
N ARG A 183 -8.23 27.84 -15.11
CA ARG A 183 -7.74 28.86 -16.05
C ARG A 183 -7.73 28.45 -17.53
N GLY A 184 -8.16 27.23 -17.88
CA GLY A 184 -8.14 26.70 -19.24
C GLY A 184 -9.21 25.67 -19.54
N PRO A 185 -9.38 25.21 -20.81
CA PRO A 185 -10.39 24.21 -21.14
C PRO A 185 -10.17 22.90 -20.41
N PRO A 186 -11.23 22.12 -20.15
CA PRO A 186 -11.21 21.05 -19.15
C PRO A 186 -10.32 19.89 -19.61
N VAL A 187 -9.21 19.71 -18.92
CA VAL A 187 -8.42 18.49 -18.99
C VAL A 187 -8.90 17.57 -17.86
N LEU A 188 -9.55 16.48 -18.27
CA LEU A 188 -9.99 15.34 -17.46
C LEU A 188 -10.69 15.72 -16.15
N LYS A 189 -12.01 15.79 -16.22
CA LYS A 189 -12.87 15.65 -15.04
C LYS A 189 -12.56 14.30 -14.40
N LEU A 190 -11.77 14.32 -13.34
CA LEU A 190 -11.93 13.33 -12.27
C LEU A 190 -13.32 13.60 -11.68
N VAL A 191 -14.32 12.89 -12.20
CA VAL A 191 -15.65 12.87 -11.62
C VAL A 191 -15.48 12.29 -10.22
N SER A 192 -15.66 13.14 -9.22
CA SER A 192 -16.02 12.69 -7.89
C SER A 192 -17.41 12.08 -7.98
N ASN A 193 -17.52 10.86 -8.43
CA ASN A 193 -18.70 10.06 -8.17
C ASN A 193 -18.65 9.57 -6.73
N SER A 194 -19.02 10.48 -5.84
CA SER A 194 -19.69 10.14 -4.62
C SER A 194 -21.08 9.62 -5.00
N ASN A 195 -21.22 8.37 -5.35
CA ASN A 195 -22.44 7.57 -5.27
C ASN A 195 -22.28 6.28 -6.10
N GLU A 196 -21.40 5.39 -5.64
CA GLU A 196 -21.67 3.96 -5.73
C GLU A 196 -21.37 3.40 -4.35
N GLU A 197 -22.38 2.82 -3.78
CA GLU A 197 -22.51 2.34 -2.42
C GLU A 197 -21.32 1.41 -2.07
N ARG A 198 -20.32 1.96 -1.37
CA ARG A 198 -19.68 1.14 -0.35
C ARG A 198 -20.84 0.62 0.49
N PRO A 199 -20.86 -0.66 0.85
CA PRO A 199 -21.91 -1.14 1.72
C PRO A 199 -22.01 -0.16 2.89
N SER A 200 -23.01 0.70 2.84
CA SER A 200 -23.20 1.79 3.78
C SER A 200 -24.18 1.29 4.81
N GLY A 201 -23.69 1.19 6.03
CA GLY A 201 -24.48 0.81 7.17
C GLY A 201 -23.56 0.26 8.26
N PRO A 202 -24.02 0.31 9.52
CA PRO A 202 -23.24 -0.18 10.66
C PRO A 202 -22.78 -1.65 10.48
N PHE A 203 -23.51 -2.42 9.72
CA PHE A 203 -23.22 -3.81 9.39
C PHE A 203 -22.01 -3.97 8.45
N ALA A 204 -21.96 -3.18 7.39
CA ALA A 204 -20.84 -3.21 6.44
C ALA A 204 -19.54 -2.68 7.05
N GLU A 205 -19.65 -1.64 7.88
CA GLU A 205 -18.53 -1.12 8.65
C GLU A 205 -17.99 -2.18 9.63
N LEU A 206 -18.89 -2.93 10.28
CA LEU A 206 -18.53 -3.99 11.20
C LEU A 206 -17.86 -5.16 10.46
N LEU A 207 -18.40 -5.57 9.30
CA LEU A 207 -17.80 -6.61 8.47
C LEU A 207 -16.38 -6.22 8.00
N MET A 208 -16.18 -4.97 7.59
CA MET A 208 -14.85 -4.45 7.25
C MET A 208 -13.88 -4.50 8.43
N LYS A 209 -14.34 -4.16 9.64
CA LYS A 209 -13.54 -4.26 10.87
C LYS A 209 -13.13 -5.69 11.19
N VAL A 210 -14.05 -6.66 11.01
CA VAL A 210 -13.76 -8.10 11.19
C VAL A 210 -12.70 -8.57 10.21
N THR A 211 -12.85 -8.26 8.93
CA THR A 211 -11.90 -8.68 7.90
C THR A 211 -10.50 -8.06 8.14
N LYS A 212 -10.47 -6.80 8.60
CA LYS A 212 -9.22 -6.14 9.01
C LYS A 212 -8.57 -6.84 10.22
N LEU A 213 -9.37 -7.25 11.20
CA LEU A 213 -8.88 -7.95 12.38
C LEU A 213 -8.30 -9.33 12.00
N GLU A 214 -8.91 -10.04 11.08
CA GLU A 214 -8.41 -11.33 10.57
C GLU A 214 -7.09 -11.18 9.81
N ALA A 215 -6.95 -10.11 9.02
CA ALA A 215 -5.68 -9.81 8.33
C ALA A 215 -4.56 -9.50 9.33
N ILE A 216 -4.86 -8.73 10.39
CA ILE A 216 -3.91 -8.45 11.49
C ILE A 216 -3.55 -9.74 12.23
N THR A 217 -4.52 -10.59 12.52
CA THR A 217 -4.30 -11.90 13.16
C THR A 217 -3.33 -12.75 12.35
N ALA A 218 -3.59 -12.90 11.05
CA ALA A 218 -2.71 -13.66 10.16
C ALA A 218 -1.30 -13.05 10.06
N GLN A 219 -1.16 -11.74 10.19
CA GLN A 219 0.14 -11.07 10.23
C GLN A 219 0.88 -11.34 11.55
N LEU A 220 0.19 -11.27 12.69
CA LEU A 220 0.76 -11.60 14.01
C LEU A 220 1.21 -13.06 14.09
N GLU A 221 0.43 -13.99 13.55
CA GLU A 221 0.78 -15.43 13.50
C GLU A 221 2.06 -15.65 12.66
N ARG A 222 2.17 -14.96 11.51
CA ARG A 222 3.39 -15.01 10.68
C ARG A 222 4.60 -14.43 11.41
N GLN A 223 4.45 -13.33 12.14
CA GLN A 223 5.52 -12.72 12.92
C GLN A 223 5.92 -13.61 14.10
N ALA A 224 4.95 -14.16 14.83
CA ALA A 224 5.20 -15.09 15.93
C ALA A 224 5.98 -16.33 15.51
N SER A 225 5.71 -16.84 14.29
CA SER A 225 6.42 -18.00 13.73
C SER A 225 7.90 -17.74 13.44
N ARG A 226 8.35 -16.48 13.44
CA ARG A 226 9.71 -16.05 13.11
C ARG A 226 10.49 -15.54 14.30
N GLU A 227 9.79 -15.27 15.40
CA GLU A 227 10.41 -14.68 16.58
C GLU A 227 11.25 -15.73 17.31
N GLU A 228 12.55 -15.48 17.46
CA GLU A 228 13.47 -16.34 18.18
C GLU A 228 13.35 -16.18 19.71
N CYS A 229 12.83 -15.04 20.16
CA CYS A 229 12.57 -14.78 21.58
C CYS A 229 11.24 -15.40 22.03
N GLY A 230 11.30 -16.46 22.81
CA GLY A 230 10.13 -17.22 23.25
C GLY A 230 9.05 -16.39 23.97
N ALA A 231 9.42 -15.33 24.69
CA ALA A 231 8.46 -14.45 25.37
C ALA A 231 7.71 -13.55 24.38
N ALA A 232 8.40 -12.99 23.38
CA ALA A 232 7.77 -12.17 22.35
C ALA A 232 6.85 -13.01 21.46
N ARG A 233 7.32 -14.20 21.07
CA ARG A 233 6.52 -15.17 20.34
C ARG A 233 5.24 -15.54 21.07
N ALA A 234 5.32 -15.91 22.34
CA ALA A 234 4.15 -16.27 23.15
C ALA A 234 3.16 -15.09 23.26
N SER A 235 3.64 -13.87 23.39
CA SER A 235 2.79 -12.67 23.43
C SER A 235 2.07 -12.44 22.09
N MET A 236 2.75 -12.64 20.96
CA MET A 236 2.15 -12.51 19.63
C MET A 236 1.12 -13.62 19.34
N GLU A 237 1.40 -14.86 19.76
CA GLU A 237 0.45 -15.98 19.64
C GLU A 237 -0.81 -15.75 20.46
N VAL A 238 -0.72 -15.19 21.66
CA VAL A 238 -1.87 -14.82 22.50
C VAL A 238 -2.69 -13.71 21.81
N LEU A 239 -2.04 -12.65 21.35
CA LEU A 239 -2.71 -11.54 20.65
C LEU A 239 -3.41 -12.00 19.37
N ALA A 240 -2.77 -12.88 18.58
CA ALA A 240 -3.36 -13.47 17.39
C ALA A 240 -4.59 -14.31 17.76
N GLY A 241 -4.48 -15.17 18.78
CA GLY A 241 -5.59 -15.99 19.24
C GLY A 241 -6.79 -15.18 19.75
N ASP A 242 -6.54 -14.10 20.49
CA ASP A 242 -7.62 -13.23 20.98
C ASP A 242 -8.26 -12.41 19.85
N SER A 243 -7.47 -11.94 18.90
CA SER A 243 -7.97 -11.26 17.70
C SER A 243 -8.84 -12.19 16.84
N HIS A 244 -8.42 -13.44 16.68
CA HIS A 244 -9.18 -14.45 15.95
C HIS A 244 -10.54 -14.75 16.64
N LYS A 245 -10.54 -14.96 17.94
CA LYS A 245 -11.77 -15.19 18.73
C LYS A 245 -12.74 -14.02 18.61
N LEU A 246 -12.25 -12.80 18.67
CA LEU A 246 -13.05 -11.60 18.51
C LEU A 246 -13.66 -11.50 17.11
N ALA A 247 -12.88 -11.80 16.07
CA ALA A 247 -13.35 -11.79 14.68
C ALA A 247 -14.47 -12.81 14.47
N VAL A 248 -14.31 -14.05 14.99
CA VAL A 248 -15.34 -15.10 14.93
C VAL A 248 -16.61 -14.68 15.68
N ALA A 249 -16.47 -14.17 16.91
CA ALA A 249 -17.62 -13.73 17.71
C ALA A 249 -18.44 -12.62 17.01
N ILE A 250 -17.77 -11.67 16.39
CA ILE A 250 -18.42 -10.60 15.63
C ILE A 250 -19.12 -11.16 14.39
N ARG A 251 -18.49 -12.07 13.64
CA ARG A 251 -19.15 -12.74 12.49
C ARG A 251 -20.41 -13.47 12.88
N ASP A 252 -20.36 -14.24 13.98
CA ASP A 252 -21.51 -14.96 14.50
C ASP A 252 -22.64 -14.02 14.93
N GLN A 253 -22.31 -12.87 15.50
CA GLN A 253 -23.29 -11.86 15.85
C GLN A 253 -23.91 -11.22 14.61
N ILE A 254 -23.13 -10.97 13.59
CA ILE A 254 -23.56 -10.48 12.28
C ILE A 254 -24.54 -11.49 11.66
N ALA A 255 -24.17 -12.78 11.57
CA ALA A 255 -25.01 -13.82 11.00
C ALA A 255 -26.36 -13.91 11.70
N ARG A 256 -26.38 -13.89 13.04
CA ARG A 256 -27.63 -13.89 13.84
C ARG A 256 -28.50 -12.66 13.62
N SER A 257 -27.92 -11.53 13.27
CA SER A 257 -28.67 -10.29 13.03
C SER A 257 -29.29 -10.23 11.63
N THR A 258 -28.81 -11.06 10.70
CA THR A 258 -29.36 -11.19 9.33
C THR A 258 -30.50 -12.21 9.23
N ASP A 259 -30.61 -13.13 10.20
CA ASP A 259 -31.66 -14.16 10.23
C ASP A 259 -32.94 -13.72 10.95
N LEU A 260 -33.09 -12.45 11.34
CA LEU A 260 -34.33 -11.93 11.89
C LEU A 260 -35.33 -11.67 10.75
N PRO A 261 -36.52 -12.29 10.76
CA PRO A 261 -37.54 -12.06 9.76
C PRO A 261 -38.04 -10.61 9.85
N HIS A 262 -38.22 -10.00 8.68
CA HIS A 262 -38.85 -8.69 8.51
C HIS A 262 -40.31 -8.66 8.89
#